data_83ea846fffe2f15a17715d32793785e3
#
_entry.id   83ea846fffe2f15a17715d32793785e3
#
_cell.length_a   1.000
_cell.length_b   1.000
_cell.length_c   1.000
_cell.angle_alpha   90.00
_cell.angle_beta   90.00
_cell.angle_gamma   90.00
#
_symmetry.space_group_name_H-M   'P 1'
#
loop_
_entity.id
_entity.type
_entity.pdbx_description
1 polymer ?
#
loop_
_entity_poly.entity_id
_entity_poly.type
_entity_poly.pdbx_seq_one_letter_code
_entity_poly.pdbx_strand_id
1 'polypeptide(L)'
;MTTLTRQDLNFGQXXXXXXXXXXXXXXXXXLYVREVYPIGIFQKRKKYNVPVQMSCHPELNQYIQDTLHCVKPLLEKNDVEKVVVVILDKEHHPVERFVFEITQPPLLSIRASDSLLSHVEQLLRAFILKISVCDAVLDHNPPGCTFTVLVHTREAATRNMEKIHVINDFPWILADEQDVHMHDPRLIPLKTMTSDILKMQLYVEERAHKSS
;
A
#
# COMPACT_ATOMS: atom_id res chain seq x y z
N MET A 1 -0.46 -33.31 8.69
CA MET A 1 -1.06 -32.01 8.89
C MET A 1 -0.49 -31.34 10.13
N THR A 2 -0.07 -30.12 10.02
CA THR A 2 0.56 -29.41 11.12
C THR A 2 -0.45 -28.51 11.82
N THR A 3 -0.41 -28.50 13.13
CA THR A 3 -1.34 -27.71 13.92
C THR A 3 -0.74 -26.36 14.23
N LEU A 4 -1.52 -25.32 14.04
CA LEU A 4 -1.07 -23.97 14.39
C LEU A 4 -1.20 -23.77 15.89
N THR A 5 -0.17 -23.22 16.49
CA THR A 5 -0.21 -22.90 17.90
C THR A 5 -0.78 -21.51 18.11
N ARG A 6 -1.08 -21.18 19.37
CA ARG A 6 -1.51 -19.83 19.69
C ARG A 6 -0.42 -18.81 19.36
N GLN A 7 0.84 -19.16 19.57
CA GLN A 7 1.93 -18.27 19.23
C GLN A 7 1.97 -18.00 17.73
N ASP A 8 1.74 -19.03 16.93
CA ASP A 8 1.73 -18.84 15.48
C ASP A 8 0.63 -17.89 15.05
N LEU A 9 -0.55 -18.02 15.64
CA LEU A 9 -1.66 -17.14 15.29
C LEU A 9 -1.39 -15.70 15.72
N ASN A 10 -0.84 -15.54 16.92
CA ASN A 10 -0.50 -14.19 17.39
C ASN A 10 0.56 -13.55 16.52
N PHE A 11 1.53 -14.33 16.12
CA PHE A 11 2.58 -13.80 15.24
C PHE A 11 1.98 -13.36 13.91
N GLY A 12 1.07 -14.13 13.38
CA GLY A 12 0.42 -13.76 12.14
C GLY A 12 -0.37 -12.47 12.24
N GLN A 13 -1.04 -12.30 13.34
CA GLN A 13 -1.79 -11.07 13.58
C GLN A 13 -0.91 -9.84 13.67
N UNK A 14 0.06 -10.02 14.23
CA UNK A 14 0.98 -8.94 14.40
C UNK A 14 1.60 -8.54 13.13
N UNK A 15 1.79 -9.46 12.37
CA UNK A 15 2.37 -9.18 11.10
C UNK A 15 1.40 -8.45 10.23
N UNK A 16 0.30 -8.73 10.34
CA UNK A 16 -0.67 -8.07 9.59
C UNK A 16 -0.86 -6.64 10.03
N UNK A 17 -0.63 -6.45 11.21
CA UNK A 17 -0.77 -5.14 11.77
C UNK A 17 0.44 -4.32 11.46
N UNK A 18 1.43 -4.95 11.36
CA UNK A 18 2.64 -4.27 11.04
C UNK A 18 2.71 -3.92 9.59
N UNK A 19 2.28 -4.77 8.85
CA UNK A 19 2.30 -4.51 7.44
C UNK A 19 1.25 -3.50 7.05
N UNK A 20 0.31 -3.48 7.74
CA UNK A 20 -0.70 -2.53 7.49
C UNK A 20 -0.28 -1.15 7.90
N UNK A 21 0.48 -1.16 8.89
CA UNK A 21 1.03 0.06 9.35
C UNK A 21 2.14 0.53 8.46
N UNK A 22 2.77 -0.39 7.90
CA UNK A 22 3.82 -0.04 6.98
C UNK A 22 3.21 0.44 5.70
N UNK A 23 2.20 -0.12 5.35
CA UNK A 23 1.56 0.26 4.15
C UNK A 23 0.92 1.62 4.27
N UNK A 24 0.59 1.91 5.43
CA UNK A 24 -0.02 3.17 5.69
C UNK A 24 0.97 4.29 5.67
N UNK A 25 2.03 3.95 6.14
CA UNK A 25 3.07 4.90 6.17
C UNK A 25 3.61 5.14 4.79
N UNK A 26 3.65 4.10 4.08
CA UNK A 26 4.15 4.23 2.76
C UNK A 26 3.13 4.92 1.85
N UNK A 27 1.95 4.72 2.07
CA UNK A 27 0.97 5.38 1.29
C UNK A 27 1.02 6.86 1.51
N UNK A 28 1.24 7.21 2.75
CA UNK A 28 1.32 8.56 3.09
C UNK A 28 2.57 9.23 2.54
N UNK A 29 3.60 8.54 2.33
CA UNK A 29 4.74 9.05 1.78
C UNK A 29 4.58 9.31 0.33
N UNK A 30 3.86 8.52 -0.25
CA UNK A 30 3.51 8.73 -1.61
C UNK A 30 2.81 10.05 -1.83
N LEU A 31 1.88 10.31 -1.04
CA LEU A 31 1.09 11.54 -1.18
C LEU A 31 1.93 12.79 -0.94
N TYR A 32 2.80 12.67 0.00
CA TYR A 32 3.67 13.81 0.31
C TYR A 32 4.66 14.07 -0.83
N VAL A 33 5.35 13.06 -1.24
CA VAL A 33 6.42 13.21 -2.24
C VAL A 33 5.84 13.61 -3.60
N ARG A 34 4.71 13.04 -3.95
CA ARG A 34 4.09 13.36 -5.23
C ARG A 34 3.18 14.59 -5.14
N GLU A 35 3.14 15.22 -3.99
CA GLU A 35 2.45 16.51 -3.80
C GLU A 35 0.96 16.42 -4.13
N VAL A 36 0.36 15.28 -3.80
CA VAL A 36 -1.08 15.17 -3.96
C VAL A 36 -1.82 16.05 -2.96
N TYR A 37 -1.20 16.27 -1.81
CA TYR A 37 -1.68 17.21 -0.81
C TYR A 37 -0.59 18.21 -0.49
N PRO A 38 -0.94 19.42 -0.04
CA PRO A 38 0.08 20.43 0.26
C PRO A 38 1.03 19.98 1.36
N ILE A 39 2.25 20.45 1.28
CA ILE A 39 3.27 20.10 2.27
C ILE A 39 2.81 20.47 3.68
N GLY A 40 2.04 21.52 3.82
CA GLY A 40 1.68 22.04 5.12
C GLY A 40 0.82 21.14 5.97
N ILE A 41 0.16 20.13 5.37
CA ILE A 41 -0.63 19.23 6.18
C ILE A 41 0.19 18.09 6.76
N PHE A 42 1.47 18.00 6.43
CA PHE A 42 2.31 16.90 6.88
C PHE A 42 3.25 17.33 7.98
N GLN A 43 3.53 16.41 8.89
CA GLN A 43 4.49 16.59 9.95
C GLN A 43 5.46 15.42 9.97
N LYS A 44 6.72 15.72 10.19
CA LYS A 44 7.71 14.66 10.33
C LYS A 44 7.58 14.01 11.70
N ARG A 45 7.51 12.71 11.71
CA ARG A 45 7.39 11.92 12.93
C ARG A 45 8.34 10.74 12.83
N LYS A 46 8.48 10.03 13.94
CA LYS A 46 9.27 8.83 13.97
C LYS A 46 8.37 7.64 14.24
N LYS A 47 8.48 6.63 13.39
CA LYS A 47 7.71 5.41 13.55
C LYS A 47 8.66 4.24 13.40
N TYR A 48 8.72 3.36 14.39
CA TYR A 48 9.67 2.25 14.37
C TYR A 48 11.08 2.77 14.10
N ASN A 49 11.43 3.87 14.74
CA ASN A 49 12.76 4.50 14.54
C ASN A 49 13.01 4.97 13.12
N VAL A 50 11.98 5.13 12.32
CA VAL A 50 12.12 5.59 10.94
C VAL A 50 11.41 6.93 10.79
N PRO A 51 12.09 7.95 10.24
CA PRO A 51 11.39 9.21 9.99
C PRO A 51 10.33 9.04 8.90
N VAL A 52 9.12 9.50 9.19
CA VAL A 52 8.01 9.38 8.27
C VAL A 52 7.27 10.71 8.23
N GLN A 53 6.45 10.90 7.20
CA GLN A 53 5.58 12.06 7.09
C GLN A 53 4.17 11.64 7.45
N MET A 54 3.61 12.27 8.47
CA MET A 54 2.26 11.96 8.93
C MET A 54 1.35 13.14 8.64
N SER A 55 0.15 12.84 8.22
CA SER A 55 -0.81 13.89 7.87
C SER A 55 -1.54 14.39 9.10
N CYS A 56 -1.79 15.69 9.13
CA CYS A 56 -2.65 16.32 10.13
C CYS A 56 -4.05 16.60 9.61
N HIS A 57 -4.37 16.11 8.43
CA HIS A 57 -5.67 16.36 7.81
C HIS A 57 -6.65 15.28 8.24
N PRO A 58 -7.69 15.62 9.01
CA PRO A 58 -8.52 14.56 9.60
C PRO A 58 -9.24 13.70 8.59
N GLU A 59 -9.76 14.29 7.53
CA GLU A 59 -10.50 13.51 6.55
C GLU A 59 -9.60 12.56 5.79
N LEU A 60 -8.40 13.01 5.45
CA LEU A 60 -7.45 12.13 4.80
C LEU A 60 -7.06 10.98 5.70
N ASN A 61 -6.78 11.30 6.96
CA ASN A 61 -6.40 10.27 7.92
C ASN A 61 -7.51 9.23 8.09
N GLN A 62 -8.76 9.72 8.14
CA GLN A 62 -9.89 8.81 8.31
C GLN A 62 -10.05 7.90 7.09
N TYR A 63 -9.91 8.45 5.89
CA TYR A 63 -10.02 7.65 4.70
C TYR A 63 -8.97 6.55 4.67
N ILE A 64 -7.72 6.90 4.99
CA ILE A 64 -6.65 5.92 4.96
C ILE A 64 -6.85 4.87 6.04
N GLN A 65 -7.25 5.29 7.24
CA GLN A 65 -7.48 4.35 8.32
C GLN A 65 -8.62 3.39 7.99
N ASP A 66 -9.70 3.90 7.42
CA ASP A 66 -10.82 3.04 7.05
C ASP A 66 -10.41 2.04 5.99
N THR A 67 -9.63 2.50 5.01
CA THR A 67 -9.16 1.63 3.95
C THR A 67 -8.28 0.52 4.51
N LEU A 68 -7.35 0.87 5.37
CA LEU A 68 -6.45 -0.13 5.94
C LEU A 68 -7.20 -1.09 6.86
N HIS A 69 -8.21 -0.58 7.55
CA HIS A 69 -9.04 -1.44 8.39
C HIS A 69 -9.73 -2.52 7.55
N CYS A 70 -10.15 -2.17 6.34
CA CYS A 70 -10.77 -3.14 5.45
C CYS A 70 -9.76 -4.11 4.86
N VAL A 71 -8.53 -3.67 4.67
CA VAL A 71 -7.51 -4.53 4.09
C VAL A 71 -6.98 -5.54 5.10
N LYS A 72 -7.00 -5.21 6.37
CA LYS A 72 -6.37 -6.03 7.40
C LYS A 72 -6.89 -7.46 7.42
N PRO A 73 -8.21 -7.70 7.43
CA PRO A 73 -8.68 -9.09 7.41
C PRO A 73 -8.23 -9.86 6.18
N LEU A 74 -8.13 -9.17 5.05
CA LEU A 74 -7.67 -9.84 3.84
C LEU A 74 -6.21 -10.22 3.94
N LEU A 75 -5.40 -9.36 4.56
CA LEU A 75 -4.00 -9.70 4.79
C LEU A 75 -3.87 -10.89 5.74
N GLU A 76 -4.71 -10.93 6.76
CA GLU A 76 -4.67 -12.03 7.72
C GLU A 76 -4.97 -13.37 7.04
N LYS A 77 -5.79 -13.34 6.00
CA LYS A 77 -6.12 -14.56 5.26
C LYS A 77 -5.16 -14.81 4.10
N ASN A 78 -4.11 -14.00 3.99
CA ASN A 78 -3.15 -14.10 2.88
C ASN A 78 -3.86 -13.97 1.54
N ASP A 79 -4.84 -13.08 1.48
CA ASP A 79 -5.68 -12.96 0.30
C ASP A 79 -5.46 -11.66 -0.46
N VAL A 80 -4.42 -10.91 -0.13
CA VAL A 80 -4.13 -9.67 -0.85
C VAL A 80 -2.97 -9.92 -1.82
N GLU A 81 -3.22 -9.68 -3.08
CA GLU A 81 -2.17 -9.75 -4.08
C GLU A 81 -1.45 -8.43 -4.21
N LYS A 82 -2.21 -7.34 -4.32
CA LYS A 82 -1.62 -6.02 -4.47
C LYS A 82 -2.48 -4.97 -3.79
N VAL A 83 -1.83 -3.94 -3.31
CA VAL A 83 -2.48 -2.70 -2.92
C VAL A 83 -1.93 -1.63 -3.84
N VAL A 84 -2.83 -0.87 -4.47
CA VAL A 84 -2.43 0.09 -5.48
C VAL A 84 -2.92 1.47 -5.07
N VAL A 85 -2.00 2.44 -5.06
CA VAL A 85 -2.37 3.83 -4.88
C VAL A 85 -2.38 4.47 -6.26
N VAL A 86 -3.55 4.89 -6.69
CA VAL A 86 -3.72 5.48 -8.02
C VAL A 86 -3.82 6.98 -7.87
N ILE A 87 -2.96 7.70 -8.58
CA ILE A 87 -3.01 9.16 -8.61
C ILE A 87 -3.72 9.56 -9.89
N LEU A 88 -4.75 10.39 -9.74
CA LEU A 88 -5.66 10.76 -10.81
C LEU A 88 -5.58 12.24 -11.09
N ASP A 89 -5.70 12.61 -12.36
CA ASP A 89 -5.70 14.03 -12.71
C ASP A 89 -7.09 14.63 -12.52
N LYS A 90 -7.26 15.87 -12.93
CA LYS A 90 -8.53 16.57 -12.72
C LYS A 90 -9.71 15.88 -13.42
N GLU A 91 -9.44 15.21 -14.51
CA GLU A 91 -10.49 14.50 -15.23
C GLU A 91 -10.67 13.09 -14.71
N HIS A 92 -10.00 12.74 -13.59
CA HIS A 92 -10.07 11.42 -13.00
C HIS A 92 -9.46 10.34 -13.88
N HIS A 93 -8.46 10.70 -14.67
CA HIS A 93 -7.70 9.72 -15.42
C HIS A 93 -6.40 9.43 -14.66
N PRO A 94 -5.98 8.17 -14.59
CA PRO A 94 -4.76 7.87 -13.81
C PRO A 94 -3.52 8.43 -14.48
N VAL A 95 -2.66 9.00 -13.65
CA VAL A 95 -1.35 9.47 -14.10
C VAL A 95 -0.22 8.62 -13.54
N GLU A 96 -0.41 8.06 -12.37
CA GLU A 96 0.56 7.16 -11.74
C GLU A 96 -0.17 6.11 -10.94
N ARG A 97 0.38 4.91 -10.92
CA ARG A 97 -0.11 3.84 -10.06
C ARG A 97 1.06 3.28 -9.29
N PHE A 98 1.04 3.41 -7.97
CA PHE A 98 2.07 2.82 -7.12
C PHE A 98 1.55 1.48 -6.64
N VAL A 99 2.21 0.42 -7.06
CA VAL A 99 1.73 -0.93 -6.84
C VAL A 99 2.60 -1.61 -5.79
N PHE A 100 1.97 -2.04 -4.71
CA PHE A 100 2.62 -2.84 -3.68
C PHE A 100 2.14 -4.28 -3.84
N GLU A 101 2.98 -5.12 -4.40
CA GLU A 101 2.68 -6.55 -4.50
C GLU A 101 3.15 -7.24 -3.24
N ILE A 102 2.28 -8.05 -2.67
CA ILE A 102 2.54 -8.66 -1.37
C ILE A 102 2.46 -10.16 -1.50
N THR A 103 3.47 -10.85 -1.02
CA THR A 103 3.48 -12.30 -0.93
C THR A 103 3.89 -12.67 0.47
N GLN A 104 3.10 -13.52 1.12
CA GLN A 104 3.39 -13.96 2.47
C GLN A 104 3.74 -15.43 2.43
N PRO A 105 4.84 -15.83 3.05
CA PRO A 105 5.12 -17.26 3.16
C PRO A 105 4.15 -17.91 4.15
N PRO A 106 4.01 -19.22 4.09
CA PRO A 106 3.15 -19.90 5.04
C PRO A 106 3.58 -19.64 6.47
N LEU A 107 2.61 -19.49 7.36
CA LEU A 107 2.93 -19.26 8.77
C LEU A 107 3.79 -20.35 9.36
N LEU A 108 3.62 -21.58 8.87
CA LEU A 108 4.36 -22.70 9.42
C LEU A 108 5.85 -22.61 9.16
N SER A 109 6.26 -21.85 8.19
CA SER A 109 7.68 -21.68 7.89
C SER A 109 8.30 -20.53 8.64
N ILE A 110 7.53 -19.81 9.46
CA ILE A 110 8.00 -18.65 10.17
C ILE A 110 8.12 -18.95 11.64
N ARG A 111 9.27 -18.61 12.22
CA ARG A 111 9.43 -18.76 13.65
C ARG A 111 9.13 -17.45 14.33
N ALA A 112 8.25 -17.49 15.32
CA ALA A 112 7.98 -16.32 16.10
C ALA A 112 9.28 -15.92 16.80
N SER A 113 9.73 -14.71 16.58
CA SER A 113 10.99 -14.29 17.12
C SER A 113 10.91 -12.84 17.53
N ASP A 114 11.92 -12.43 18.25
CA ASP A 114 12.02 -11.04 18.67
C ASP A 114 12.38 -10.11 17.53
N SER A 115 12.69 -10.66 16.37
CA SER A 115 13.15 -9.85 15.26
C SER A 115 12.03 -9.31 14.39
N LEU A 116 10.77 -9.57 14.74
CA LEU A 116 9.66 -9.11 13.91
C LEU A 116 9.69 -7.59 13.76
N LEU A 117 9.90 -6.88 14.88
CA LEU A 117 9.93 -5.43 14.82
C LEU A 117 11.10 -4.95 13.96
N SER A 118 12.23 -5.63 14.07
CA SER A 118 13.38 -5.27 13.26
C SER A 118 13.10 -5.45 11.78
N HIS A 119 12.41 -6.53 11.40
CA HIS A 119 12.05 -6.75 10.01
C HIS A 119 11.13 -5.65 9.49
N VAL A 120 10.13 -5.29 10.29
CA VAL A 120 9.20 -4.24 9.90
C VAL A 120 9.94 -2.92 9.73
N GLU A 121 10.85 -2.62 10.65
CA GLU A 121 11.62 -1.39 10.57
C GLU A 121 12.46 -1.34 9.31
N GLN A 122 13.16 -2.43 9.00
CA GLN A 122 13.98 -2.47 7.80
C GLN A 122 13.15 -2.32 6.53
N LEU A 123 12.02 -3.00 6.50
CA LEU A 123 11.14 -2.93 5.35
C LEU A 123 10.63 -1.50 5.15
N LEU A 124 10.16 -0.89 6.23
CA LEU A 124 9.63 0.47 6.16
C LEU A 124 10.72 1.45 5.72
N ARG A 125 11.92 1.32 6.30
CA ARG A 125 13.01 2.23 5.97
C ARG A 125 13.37 2.12 4.49
N ALA A 126 13.43 0.90 3.97
CA ALA A 126 13.81 0.69 2.58
C ALA A 126 12.78 1.30 1.62
N PHE A 127 11.50 1.09 1.90
CA PHE A 127 10.47 1.63 1.01
C PHE A 127 10.36 3.14 1.14
N ILE A 128 10.48 3.67 2.35
CA ILE A 128 10.45 5.12 2.54
C ILE A 128 11.58 5.77 1.75
N LEU A 129 12.77 5.18 1.81
CA LEU A 129 13.90 5.74 1.07
C LEU A 129 13.63 5.77 -0.43
N LYS A 130 13.11 4.68 -0.97
CA LYS A 130 12.85 4.63 -2.42
C LYS A 130 11.75 5.59 -2.83
N ILE A 131 10.69 5.69 -2.02
CA ILE A 131 9.63 6.64 -2.35
C ILE A 131 10.16 8.06 -2.26
N SER A 132 11.03 8.34 -1.29
CA SER A 132 11.56 9.69 -1.12
C SER A 132 12.34 10.16 -2.33
N VAL A 133 12.94 9.25 -3.07
CA VAL A 133 13.76 9.65 -4.22
C VAL A 133 13.09 9.36 -5.55
N CYS A 134 11.84 8.93 -5.55
CA CYS A 134 11.22 8.55 -6.81
C CYS A 134 10.97 9.75 -7.73
N ASP A 135 10.96 10.97 -7.19
CA ASP A 135 10.87 12.16 -8.03
C ASP A 135 11.96 12.22 -9.08
N ALA A 136 13.11 11.60 -8.80
CA ALA A 136 14.22 11.67 -9.75
C ALA A 136 13.94 10.91 -11.03
N VAL A 137 13.00 9.96 -10.98
CA VAL A 137 12.72 9.14 -12.15
C VAL A 137 11.30 9.32 -12.69
N LEU A 138 10.49 10.13 -12.02
CA LEU A 138 9.11 10.36 -12.46
C LEU A 138 8.93 11.80 -12.90
N ASP A 139 8.10 12.01 -13.90
CA ASP A 139 7.77 13.35 -14.35
C ASP A 139 6.78 14.00 -13.40
N HIS A 140 6.77 15.32 -13.42
CA HIS A 140 5.83 16.08 -12.60
C HIS A 140 4.40 15.74 -12.97
N ASN A 141 3.56 15.69 -11.96
CA ASN A 141 2.14 15.49 -12.18
C ASN A 141 1.45 16.81 -12.46
N PRO A 142 0.35 16.79 -13.21
CA PRO A 142 -0.40 18.03 -13.40
C PRO A 142 -1.03 18.49 -12.09
N PRO A 143 -1.38 19.76 -11.98
CA PRO A 143 -2.01 20.25 -10.76
C PRO A 143 -3.40 19.67 -10.58
N GLY A 144 -3.85 19.64 -9.34
CA GLY A 144 -5.20 19.18 -9.05
C GLY A 144 -5.37 17.68 -8.98
N CYS A 145 -4.29 16.95 -8.78
CA CYS A 145 -4.38 15.50 -8.69
C CYS A 145 -5.05 15.06 -7.39
N THR A 146 -5.77 13.95 -7.46
CA THR A 146 -6.34 13.27 -6.31
C THR A 146 -5.84 11.84 -6.32
N PHE A 147 -6.34 11.04 -5.40
CA PHE A 147 -5.89 9.65 -5.34
C PHE A 147 -7.03 8.73 -4.91
N THR A 148 -6.84 7.46 -5.18
CA THR A 148 -7.70 6.43 -4.64
C THR A 148 -6.85 5.19 -4.38
N VAL A 149 -7.38 4.28 -3.58
CA VAL A 149 -6.68 3.05 -3.23
C VAL A 149 -7.47 1.86 -3.73
N LEU A 150 -6.81 0.97 -4.42
CA LEU A 150 -7.42 -0.27 -4.92
C LEU A 150 -6.76 -1.45 -4.25
N VAL A 151 -7.53 -2.48 -3.99
CA VAL A 151 -7.01 -3.72 -3.41
C VAL A 151 -7.36 -4.85 -4.35
N HIS A 152 -6.35 -5.61 -4.75
CA HIS A 152 -6.55 -6.78 -5.59
C HIS A 152 -6.34 -8.02 -4.75
N THR A 153 -7.35 -8.89 -4.74
CA THR A 153 -7.24 -10.12 -3.98
C THR A 153 -6.73 -11.24 -4.88
N ARG A 154 -6.28 -12.32 -4.25
CA ARG A 154 -5.71 -13.43 -5.00
C ARG A 154 -6.76 -14.27 -5.69
N GLU A 155 -7.98 -14.25 -5.20
CA GLU A 155 -9.02 -15.06 -5.80
C GLU A 155 -9.52 -14.44 -7.09
N ALA A 156 -10.24 -15.25 -7.84
CA ALA A 156 -10.74 -14.80 -9.13
C ALA A 156 -11.60 -13.56 -8.99
N ALA A 157 -11.69 -12.81 -10.08
CA ALA A 157 -12.40 -11.55 -10.05
C ALA A 157 -13.85 -11.71 -9.62
N THR A 158 -14.46 -12.84 -9.93
CA THR A 158 -15.84 -13.06 -9.54
C THR A 158 -16.01 -13.08 -8.02
N ARG A 159 -14.98 -13.46 -7.31
CA ARG A 159 -15.07 -13.49 -5.85
C ARG A 159 -14.70 -12.18 -5.21
N ASN A 160 -14.04 -11.32 -5.94
CA ASN A 160 -13.64 -10.03 -5.38
C ASN A 160 -14.84 -9.20 -4.98
N MET A 161 -15.88 -9.22 -5.78
CA MET A 161 -17.07 -8.45 -5.44
C MET A 161 -17.69 -8.95 -4.16
N GLU A 162 -17.77 -10.26 -4.00
CA GLU A 162 -18.35 -10.81 -2.78
C GLU A 162 -17.54 -10.44 -1.57
N LYS A 163 -16.22 -10.47 -1.68
CA LYS A 163 -15.37 -10.12 -0.56
C LYS A 163 -15.49 -8.65 -0.20
N ILE A 164 -15.58 -7.82 -1.20
CA ILE A 164 -15.71 -6.39 -0.96
C ILE A 164 -17.01 -6.09 -0.24
N HIS A 165 -18.08 -6.77 -0.63
CA HIS A 165 -19.35 -6.55 0.03
C HIS A 165 -19.34 -7.04 1.47
N VAL A 166 -18.66 -8.15 1.72
CA VAL A 166 -18.61 -8.70 3.07
C VAL A 166 -17.82 -7.81 4.01
N ILE A 167 -16.82 -7.15 3.43
CA ILE A 167 -15.93 -6.39 4.26
C ILE A 167 -16.54 -5.15 4.76
N ASN A 168 -17.67 -4.88 4.47
CA ASN A 168 -18.09 -3.95 5.23
C ASN A 168 -18.83 -2.83 4.95
N ASP A 169 -19.11 -2.31 5.70
CA ASP A 169 -19.77 -1.07 5.76
C ASP A 169 -18.99 0.00 5.05
N PHE A 170 -17.78 -0.27 4.72
CA PHE A 170 -17.01 0.68 3.94
C PHE A 170 -17.44 0.54 2.49
N PRO A 171 -17.91 1.61 1.88
CA PRO A 171 -18.45 1.48 0.53
C PRO A 171 -17.34 1.37 -0.49
N TRP A 172 -16.79 0.21 -0.63
CA TRP A 172 -15.86 -0.03 -1.72
C TRP A 172 -16.63 0.08 -3.00
N ILE A 173 -16.23 0.98 -3.84
CA ILE A 173 -16.78 1.06 -5.17
C ILE A 173 -15.79 0.38 -6.08
N LEU A 174 -16.24 -0.66 -6.76
CA LEU A 174 -15.37 -1.32 -7.70
C LEU A 174 -15.01 -0.33 -8.79
N ALA A 175 -13.74 -0.08 -8.93
CA ALA A 175 -13.29 0.80 -9.97
C ALA A 175 -13.56 0.15 -11.32
N ASP A 176 -14.15 0.89 -12.21
CA ASP A 176 -14.23 0.46 -13.58
C ASP A 176 -12.81 0.34 -14.10
N GLU A 177 -12.49 -0.79 -14.71
CA GLU A 177 -11.14 -0.97 -15.22
C GLU A 177 -10.75 0.15 -16.18
N GLN A 178 -11.71 0.67 -16.92
CA GLN A 178 -11.42 1.76 -17.84
C GLN A 178 -11.04 3.03 -17.09
N ASP A 179 -11.63 3.23 -15.93
CA ASP A 179 -11.34 4.44 -15.15
C ASP A 179 -9.94 4.45 -14.55
N VAL A 180 -9.41 3.28 -14.25
CA VAL A 180 -8.09 3.21 -13.63
C VAL A 180 -7.04 2.59 -14.55
N HIS A 181 -7.41 2.29 -15.77
CA HIS A 181 -6.49 1.70 -16.73
C HIS A 181 -5.65 2.78 -17.39
N MET A 182 -4.36 2.50 -17.54
CA MET A 182 -3.48 3.38 -18.29
C MET A 182 -3.04 2.68 -19.55
N HIS A 183 -3.10 3.40 -20.67
CA HIS A 183 -2.67 2.86 -21.92
C HIS A 183 -1.15 2.94 -22.02
N ASP A 184 -0.52 1.79 -22.16
CA ASP A 184 0.92 1.70 -22.41
C ASP A 184 1.73 2.50 -21.40
N PRO A 185 1.56 2.24 -20.11
CA PRO A 185 2.30 3.01 -19.11
C PRO A 185 3.77 2.59 -19.06
N ARG A 186 4.60 3.49 -18.57
CA ARG A 186 6.00 3.19 -18.29
C ARG A 186 6.09 2.54 -16.91
N LEU A 187 6.68 1.37 -16.85
CA LEU A 187 6.79 0.64 -15.59
C LEU A 187 8.18 0.85 -15.00
N ILE A 188 8.23 1.32 -13.79
CA ILE A 188 9.49 1.63 -13.12
C ILE A 188 9.55 0.86 -11.80
N PRO A 189 10.40 -0.16 -11.69
CA PRO A 189 10.55 -0.85 -10.41
C PRO A 189 11.27 0.05 -9.43
N LEU A 190 10.81 0.04 -8.18
CA LEU A 190 11.42 0.85 -7.15
C LEU A 190 12.17 0.01 -6.13
N LYS A 191 11.54 -1.04 -5.59
CA LYS A 191 12.21 -1.80 -4.55
C LYS A 191 11.55 -3.15 -4.35
N THR A 192 12.36 -4.16 -4.12
CA THR A 192 11.88 -5.48 -3.71
C THR A 192 12.56 -5.83 -2.40
N MET A 193 11.78 -6.26 -1.43
CA MET A 193 12.29 -6.73 -0.15
C MET A 193 11.75 -8.12 0.12
N THR A 194 12.62 -9.01 0.53
CA THR A 194 12.25 -10.36 0.87
C THR A 194 12.74 -10.66 2.27
N SER A 195 11.87 -11.18 3.10
CA SER A 195 12.23 -11.61 4.43
C SER A 195 11.52 -12.91 4.73
N ASP A 196 11.75 -13.44 5.92
CA ASP A 196 11.09 -14.68 6.31
C ASP A 196 9.59 -14.52 6.47
N ILE A 197 9.14 -13.30 6.73
CA ILE A 197 7.74 -13.09 7.03
C ILE A 197 6.97 -12.49 5.86
N LEU A 198 7.68 -11.89 4.89
CA LEU A 198 6.97 -11.13 3.88
C LEU A 198 7.87 -10.85 2.70
N LYS A 199 7.33 -10.96 1.52
CA LYS A 199 7.98 -10.44 0.32
C LYS A 199 7.11 -9.32 -0.21
N MET A 200 7.70 -8.15 -0.41
CA MET A 200 6.94 -7.01 -0.91
C MET A 200 7.74 -6.35 -2.03
N GLN A 201 7.04 -6.05 -3.11
CA GLN A 201 7.64 -5.42 -4.26
C GLN A 201 6.88 -4.15 -4.56
N LEU A 202 7.60 -3.06 -4.72
CA LEU A 202 7.00 -1.77 -5.06
C LEU A 202 7.48 -1.34 -6.43
N TYR A 203 6.55 -1.02 -7.30
CA TYR A 203 6.86 -0.42 -8.58
C TYR A 203 5.81 0.62 -8.90
N VAL A 204 6.13 1.49 -9.86
CA VAL A 204 5.19 2.51 -10.27
C VAL A 204 4.96 2.41 -11.78
N GLU A 205 3.71 2.57 -12.17
CA GLU A 205 3.31 2.69 -13.56
C GLU A 205 3.00 4.15 -13.82
N GLU A 206 3.66 4.72 -14.81
CA GLU A 206 3.55 6.14 -15.08
C GLU A 206 2.97 6.36 -16.47
N ARG A 207 2.00 7.25 -16.56
CA ARG A 207 1.42 7.62 -17.85
C ARG A 207 2.47 8.30 -18.71
N ALA A 208 2.47 7.96 -20.01
CA ALA A 208 3.50 8.46 -20.90
C ALA A 208 3.48 9.97 -21.05
N HIS A 209 2.31 10.57 -21.12
CA HIS A 209 2.19 12.02 -21.28
C HIS A 209 1.26 12.55 -20.21
N LYS A 210 1.85 13.23 -19.22
CA LYS A 210 1.06 13.75 -18.11
C LYS A 210 0.57 15.17 -18.34
N SER A 211 1.28 15.91 -19.12
CA SER A 211 0.89 17.30 -19.35
C SER A 211 -0.27 17.34 -20.31
N SER A 212 -1.18 18.19 -20.06
CA SER A 212 -2.33 18.34 -20.93
C SER A 212 -2.44 19.76 -21.44
#